data_3b318ac2a466411eddf9fc858e80b3bd
#
_entry.id   3b318ac2a466411eddf9fc858e80b3bd
#
_cell.length_a   1.000
_cell.length_b   1.000
_cell.length_c   1.000
_cell.angle_alpha   90.00
_cell.angle_beta   90.00
_cell.angle_gamma   90.00
#
_symmetry.space_group_name_H-M   'P 1'
#
loop_
_entity.id
_entity.type
_entity.pdbx_description
1 polymer ?
#
loop_
_entity_poly.entity_id
_entity_poly.type
_entity_poly.pdbx_seq_one_letter_code
_entity_poly.pdbx_strand_id
1 'polypeptide(L)'
;RGQQEALQEFLPLDAQNWIVCGNALRLDWLSVFQPKGAATTKVFAYDLFCQPREVVDFENEGGETYICGNPPYKGSQAQTSEQKDDLKLVFSSHQKRWPSLDYIAGWFFKAARYFNSTSGKAAFVSTNSISQGEQVPLLWPLLLEMGYSIGFCHTSFSWSNLASRNAGVIVVVIGFGREFSGKRNIYDTDDNGDVTVREVSNINPYLVAGDNVLVQAVSGQLHDKWLMLKGNQPTDGGHLCLAPDERDMLLKESPEAEAYIMRYVGSQELIRGEQRYC
;
A
#
# COMPACT_ATOMS: atom_id res chain seq x y z
N ARG A 1 32.09 -20.40 18.84
CA ARG A 1 31.60 -21.66 19.44
C ARG A 1 30.30 -21.42 20.24
N GLY A 2 30.29 -20.53 21.24
CA GLY A 2 29.10 -20.31 22.07
C GLY A 2 27.84 -19.84 21.35
N GLN A 3 27.95 -19.18 20.19
CA GLN A 3 26.79 -18.78 19.38
C GLN A 3 26.15 -19.96 18.63
N GLN A 4 26.92 -20.95 18.22
CA GLN A 4 26.40 -22.17 17.61
C GLN A 4 25.75 -23.11 18.63
N GLU A 5 26.28 -23.19 19.84
CA GLU A 5 25.71 -23.97 20.95
C GLU A 5 24.40 -23.35 21.43
N ALA A 6 24.31 -22.00 21.56
CA ALA A 6 23.07 -21.32 21.91
C ALA A 6 21.96 -21.50 20.84
N LEU A 7 22.31 -21.50 19.55
CA LEU A 7 21.36 -21.75 18.46
C LEU A 7 20.85 -23.21 18.44
N GLN A 8 21.64 -24.16 18.87
CA GLN A 8 21.22 -25.58 18.97
C GLN A 8 20.30 -25.84 20.18
N GLU A 9 20.47 -25.13 21.27
CA GLU A 9 19.62 -25.32 22.46
C GLU A 9 18.26 -24.59 22.40
N PHE A 10 18.13 -23.50 21.61
CA PHE A 10 16.94 -22.64 21.61
C PHE A 10 16.09 -22.71 20.34
N LEU A 11 16.60 -23.26 19.27
CA LEU A 11 15.81 -23.51 18.07
C LEU A 11 15.76 -25.03 17.85
N PRO A 12 14.63 -25.67 18.15
CA PRO A 12 14.40 -27.03 17.68
C PRO A 12 14.39 -26.97 16.15
N LEU A 13 15.54 -27.24 15.53
CA LEU A 13 15.68 -27.46 14.09
C LEU A 13 15.07 -28.83 13.75
N ASP A 14 13.81 -29.03 14.11
CA ASP A 14 13.05 -30.11 13.56
C ASP A 14 12.90 -29.85 12.07
N ALA A 15 13.17 -30.87 11.25
CA ALA A 15 13.05 -30.83 9.81
C ALA A 15 11.57 -30.78 9.36
N GLN A 16 10.77 -29.97 10.03
CA GLN A 16 9.43 -29.62 9.61
C GLN A 16 9.55 -28.57 8.52
N ASN A 17 8.97 -28.84 7.36
CA ASN A 17 8.97 -27.95 6.20
C ASN A 17 8.13 -26.68 6.47
N TRP A 18 8.62 -25.79 7.30
CA TRP A 18 7.96 -24.53 7.68
C TRP A 18 8.10 -23.45 6.62
N ILE A 19 8.97 -23.70 5.63
CA ILE A 19 9.22 -22.76 4.55
C ILE A 19 8.59 -23.31 3.28
N VAL A 20 7.59 -22.60 2.77
CA VAL A 20 6.96 -22.90 1.48
C VAL A 20 7.44 -21.89 0.45
N CYS A 21 8.09 -22.40 -0.60
CA CYS A 21 8.56 -21.57 -1.71
C CYS A 21 7.41 -21.33 -2.69
N GLY A 22 7.12 -20.05 -3.01
CA GLY A 22 6.10 -19.70 -3.98
C GLY A 22 5.72 -18.23 -3.92
N ASN A 23 4.91 -17.80 -4.89
CA ASN A 23 4.33 -16.47 -4.85
C ASN A 23 3.19 -16.41 -3.84
N ALA A 24 3.37 -15.65 -2.76
CA ALA A 24 2.41 -15.54 -1.67
C ALA A 24 1.02 -15.05 -2.12
N LEU A 25 0.91 -14.25 -3.19
CA LEU A 25 -0.38 -13.84 -3.73
C LEU A 25 -1.12 -14.96 -4.45
N ARG A 26 -0.42 -15.98 -4.98
CA ARG A 26 -0.99 -17.15 -5.66
C ARG A 26 -1.24 -18.32 -4.73
N LEU A 27 -0.44 -18.46 -3.66
CA LEU A 27 -0.61 -19.52 -2.69
C LEU A 27 -1.93 -19.39 -1.92
N ASP A 28 -2.58 -20.49 -1.64
CA ASP A 28 -3.66 -20.51 -0.65
C ASP A 28 -3.03 -20.58 0.76
N TRP A 29 -3.20 -19.53 1.54
CA TRP A 29 -2.61 -19.44 2.88
C TRP A 29 -3.20 -20.43 3.86
N LEU A 30 -4.46 -20.84 3.68
CA LEU A 30 -5.06 -21.89 4.51
C LEU A 30 -4.45 -23.27 4.23
N SER A 31 -3.99 -23.52 3.00
CA SER A 31 -3.29 -24.77 2.67
C SER A 31 -1.85 -24.78 3.19
N VAL A 32 -1.22 -23.60 3.34
CA VAL A 32 0.15 -23.47 3.88
C VAL A 32 0.15 -23.58 5.41
N PHE A 33 -0.78 -22.91 6.05
CA PHE A 33 -0.93 -22.92 7.50
C PHE A 33 -2.42 -22.99 7.86
N GLN A 34 -2.82 -24.13 8.37
CA GLN A 34 -4.18 -24.31 8.90
C GLN A 34 -4.21 -23.81 10.34
N PRO A 35 -5.18 -22.95 10.70
CA PRO A 35 -5.41 -22.58 12.08
C PRO A 35 -5.64 -23.82 12.94
N LYS A 36 -5.15 -23.82 14.19
CA LYS A 36 -5.40 -24.92 15.12
C LYS A 36 -6.87 -24.87 15.56
N GLY A 37 -7.52 -26.04 15.59
CA GLY A 37 -8.91 -26.21 16.00
C GLY A 37 -9.73 -27.04 15.01
N ALA A 38 -10.94 -27.42 15.40
CA ALA A 38 -11.86 -28.11 14.53
C ALA A 38 -12.40 -27.15 13.45
N ALA A 39 -12.32 -27.55 12.18
CA ALA A 39 -12.95 -26.81 11.12
C ALA A 39 -14.46 -26.92 11.21
N THR A 40 -15.17 -25.83 11.42
CA THR A 40 -16.63 -25.79 11.34
C THR A 40 -17.03 -25.07 10.03
N THR A 41 -17.90 -25.71 9.28
CA THR A 41 -18.47 -25.09 8.08
C THR A 41 -19.70 -24.27 8.48
N LYS A 42 -19.60 -22.94 8.40
CA LYS A 42 -20.77 -22.05 8.55
C LYS A 42 -21.39 -21.85 7.19
N VAL A 43 -22.63 -22.28 7.04
CA VAL A 43 -23.44 -22.01 5.87
C VAL A 43 -24.16 -20.66 6.09
N PHE A 44 -23.72 -19.61 5.42
CA PHE A 44 -24.45 -18.36 5.40
C PHE A 44 -25.63 -18.46 4.43
N ALA A 45 -26.80 -18.09 4.92
CA ALA A 45 -28.04 -18.43 4.28
C ALA A 45 -28.23 -17.89 2.87
N TYR A 46 -27.55 -16.86 2.40
CA TYR A 46 -27.77 -16.41 1.01
C TYR A 46 -26.80 -15.31 0.62
N ASP A 47 -26.24 -15.40 -0.59
CA ASP A 47 -25.82 -14.22 -1.35
C ASP A 47 -27.05 -13.60 -2.06
N LEU A 48 -26.87 -12.48 -2.72
CA LEU A 48 -27.92 -11.80 -3.52
C LEU A 48 -28.53 -12.67 -4.64
N PHE A 49 -27.96 -13.85 -4.90
CA PHE A 49 -28.37 -14.81 -5.93
C PHE A 49 -28.87 -16.14 -5.37
N CYS A 50 -29.18 -16.20 -4.07
CA CYS A 50 -29.68 -17.40 -3.38
C CYS A 50 -28.78 -18.63 -3.45
N GLN A 51 -27.45 -18.45 -3.62
CA GLN A 51 -26.51 -19.54 -3.51
C GLN A 51 -25.95 -19.65 -2.08
N PRO A 52 -25.97 -20.86 -1.47
CA PRO A 52 -25.38 -21.05 -0.15
C PRO A 52 -23.88 -20.81 -0.25
N ARG A 53 -23.35 -19.93 0.56
CA ARG A 53 -21.91 -19.67 0.66
C ARG A 53 -21.37 -20.42 1.87
N GLU A 54 -20.53 -21.42 1.61
CA GLU A 54 -19.82 -22.13 2.66
C GLU A 54 -18.56 -21.31 3.05
N VAL A 55 -18.45 -20.98 4.33
CA VAL A 55 -17.26 -20.42 4.92
C VAL A 55 -16.74 -21.38 5.96
N VAL A 56 -15.53 -21.85 5.78
CA VAL A 56 -14.83 -22.67 6.77
C VAL A 56 -14.34 -21.78 7.88
N ASP A 57 -14.81 -22.02 9.09
CA ASP A 57 -14.36 -21.35 10.31
C ASP A 57 -13.57 -22.35 11.16
N PHE A 58 -12.37 -21.98 11.58
CA PHE A 58 -11.55 -22.82 12.45
C PHE A 58 -11.67 -22.28 13.89
N GLU A 59 -12.14 -23.12 14.80
CA GLU A 59 -12.08 -22.79 16.21
C GLU A 59 -10.61 -22.71 16.64
N ASN A 60 -10.20 -21.53 17.11
CA ASN A 60 -8.85 -21.29 17.57
C ASN A 60 -8.75 -21.72 19.05
N GLU A 61 -8.33 -22.94 19.31
CA GLU A 61 -8.13 -23.50 20.66
C GLU A 61 -6.92 -22.88 21.37
N GLY A 62 -6.94 -21.55 21.56
CA GLY A 62 -5.95 -20.84 22.38
C GLY A 62 -4.63 -20.52 21.71
N GLY A 63 -4.52 -20.62 20.39
CA GLY A 63 -3.37 -20.13 19.62
C GLY A 63 -3.63 -18.75 19.05
N GLU A 64 -2.70 -17.80 19.26
CA GLU A 64 -2.73 -16.52 18.57
C GLU A 64 -2.12 -16.67 17.17
N THR A 65 -2.77 -16.12 16.14
CA THR A 65 -2.25 -16.12 14.76
C THR A 65 -1.80 -14.71 14.38
N TYR A 66 -0.53 -14.61 14.03
CA TYR A 66 0.07 -13.36 13.57
C TYR A 66 0.64 -13.53 12.15
N ILE A 67 0.33 -12.59 11.29
CA ILE A 67 0.91 -12.49 9.94
C ILE A 67 1.79 -11.25 9.89
N CYS A 68 3.09 -11.44 9.77
CA CYS A 68 4.06 -10.35 9.72
C CYS A 68 4.91 -10.45 8.46
N GLY A 69 5.27 -9.32 7.88
CA GLY A 69 6.15 -9.34 6.73
C GLY A 69 6.55 -7.97 6.19
N ASN A 70 7.53 -8.01 5.30
CA ASN A 70 7.92 -6.90 4.44
C ASN A 70 7.72 -7.34 2.98
N PRO A 71 6.47 -7.36 2.49
CA PRO A 71 6.16 -7.81 1.14
C PRO A 71 6.73 -6.83 0.09
N PRO A 72 6.95 -7.30 -1.15
CA PRO A 72 7.40 -6.41 -2.20
C PRO A 72 6.37 -5.34 -2.51
N TYR A 73 6.80 -4.09 -2.52
CA TYR A 73 5.99 -2.94 -2.93
C TYR A 73 6.43 -2.46 -4.31
N LYS A 74 5.45 -2.20 -5.16
CA LYS A 74 5.65 -1.73 -6.52
C LYS A 74 4.44 -0.91 -6.94
N GLY A 75 4.66 0.38 -7.16
CA GLY A 75 3.60 1.29 -7.61
C GLY A 75 2.98 0.83 -8.93
N SER A 76 1.71 1.10 -9.12
CA SER A 76 0.88 0.57 -10.21
C SER A 76 1.46 0.77 -11.62
N GLN A 77 2.18 1.86 -11.85
CA GLN A 77 2.79 2.17 -13.15
C GLN A 77 4.05 1.35 -13.45
N ALA A 78 4.71 0.84 -12.41
CA ALA A 78 5.97 0.13 -12.52
C ALA A 78 5.83 -1.40 -12.38
N GLN A 79 4.61 -1.91 -12.25
CA GLN A 79 4.31 -3.34 -12.13
C GLN A 79 4.49 -4.06 -13.46
N THR A 80 5.04 -5.28 -13.40
CA THR A 80 5.10 -6.19 -14.54
C THR A 80 3.71 -6.77 -14.85
N SER A 81 3.56 -7.38 -16.02
CA SER A 81 2.31 -8.09 -16.39
C SER A 81 1.96 -9.17 -15.39
N GLU A 82 2.95 -9.95 -14.92
CA GLU A 82 2.74 -10.99 -13.91
C GLU A 82 2.24 -10.43 -12.57
N GLN A 83 2.78 -9.30 -12.12
CA GLN A 83 2.32 -8.63 -10.91
C GLN A 83 0.90 -8.07 -11.06
N LYS A 84 0.54 -7.60 -12.26
CA LYS A 84 -0.85 -7.22 -12.57
C LYS A 84 -1.78 -8.42 -12.53
N ASP A 85 -1.36 -9.58 -13.06
CA ASP A 85 -2.16 -10.81 -13.01
C ASP A 85 -2.35 -11.31 -11.57
N ASP A 86 -1.34 -11.17 -10.71
CA ASP A 86 -1.44 -11.47 -9.28
C ASP A 86 -2.50 -10.60 -8.60
N LEU A 87 -2.46 -9.28 -8.82
CA LEU A 87 -3.47 -8.37 -8.28
C LEU A 87 -4.87 -8.63 -8.85
N LYS A 88 -4.96 -8.97 -10.14
CA LYS A 88 -6.22 -9.38 -10.77
C LYS A 88 -6.82 -10.60 -10.07
N LEU A 89 -6.01 -11.62 -9.80
CA LEU A 89 -6.44 -12.82 -9.07
C LEU A 89 -7.01 -12.47 -7.69
N VAL A 90 -6.38 -11.53 -6.99
CA VAL A 90 -6.77 -11.14 -5.63
C VAL A 90 -7.99 -10.23 -5.60
N PHE A 91 -8.10 -9.27 -6.53
CA PHE A 91 -9.05 -8.16 -6.42
C PHE A 91 -10.16 -8.11 -7.47
N SER A 92 -10.09 -8.85 -8.57
CA SER A 92 -10.99 -8.65 -9.72
C SER A 92 -12.49 -8.73 -9.40
N SER A 93 -12.87 -9.52 -8.40
CA SER A 93 -14.25 -9.64 -7.92
C SER A 93 -14.64 -8.65 -6.83
N HIS A 94 -13.69 -7.85 -6.31
CA HIS A 94 -13.91 -7.00 -5.15
C HIS A 94 -13.71 -5.51 -5.45
N GLN A 95 -12.80 -5.17 -6.38
CA GLN A 95 -12.44 -3.78 -6.67
C GLN A 95 -12.22 -3.58 -8.18
N LYS A 96 -13.06 -2.78 -8.83
CA LYS A 96 -12.96 -2.51 -10.27
C LYS A 96 -11.69 -1.74 -10.66
N ARG A 97 -11.23 -0.86 -9.79
CA ARG A 97 -10.02 -0.04 -9.99
C ARG A 97 -8.73 -0.70 -9.44
N TRP A 98 -8.74 -2.03 -9.26
CA TRP A 98 -7.59 -2.78 -8.80
C TRP A 98 -6.29 -2.52 -9.60
N PRO A 99 -6.32 -2.18 -10.91
CA PRO A 99 -5.07 -1.92 -11.65
C PRO A 99 -4.29 -0.70 -11.15
N SER A 100 -4.93 0.19 -10.37
CA SER A 100 -4.30 1.35 -9.75
C SER A 100 -3.69 1.06 -8.36
N LEU A 101 -3.92 -0.14 -7.81
CA LEU A 101 -3.38 -0.52 -6.52
C LEU A 101 -1.86 -0.75 -6.58
N ASP A 102 -1.17 -0.38 -5.50
CA ASP A 102 0.20 -0.82 -5.25
C ASP A 102 0.23 -2.34 -5.05
N TYR A 103 1.31 -2.99 -5.49
CA TYR A 103 1.42 -4.45 -5.44
C TYR A 103 1.26 -5.00 -4.02
N ILE A 104 1.77 -4.29 -3.02
CA ILE A 104 1.66 -4.70 -1.61
C ILE A 104 0.21 -4.77 -1.10
N ALA A 105 -0.72 -4.04 -1.71
CA ALA A 105 -2.14 -4.09 -1.34
C ALA A 105 -2.70 -5.52 -1.35
N GLY A 106 -2.15 -6.38 -2.21
CA GLY A 106 -2.51 -7.79 -2.28
C GLY A 106 -2.30 -8.54 -0.97
N TRP A 107 -1.23 -8.26 -0.24
CA TRP A 107 -0.96 -8.89 1.07
C TRP A 107 -1.91 -8.44 2.15
N PHE A 108 -2.23 -7.15 2.20
CA PHE A 108 -3.22 -6.62 3.14
C PHE A 108 -4.56 -7.30 2.96
N PHE A 109 -5.03 -7.41 1.72
CA PHE A 109 -6.33 -8.02 1.43
C PHE A 109 -6.32 -9.54 1.63
N LYS A 110 -5.23 -10.23 1.27
CA LYS A 110 -5.10 -11.68 1.54
C LYS A 110 -5.06 -12.00 3.02
N ALA A 111 -4.36 -11.21 3.82
CA ALA A 111 -4.34 -11.37 5.27
C ALA A 111 -5.74 -11.19 5.87
N ALA A 112 -6.46 -10.15 5.44
CA ALA A 112 -7.84 -9.95 5.85
C ALA A 112 -8.75 -11.13 5.48
N ARG A 113 -8.60 -11.67 4.26
CA ARG A 113 -9.35 -12.86 3.84
C ARG A 113 -8.98 -14.12 4.63
N TYR A 114 -7.71 -14.32 4.93
CA TYR A 114 -7.26 -15.44 5.76
C TYR A 114 -7.91 -15.40 7.14
N PHE A 115 -7.99 -14.23 7.77
CA PHE A 115 -8.64 -14.04 9.06
C PHE A 115 -10.18 -14.10 9.03
N ASN A 116 -10.80 -14.30 7.86
CA ASN A 116 -12.21 -14.70 7.83
C ASN A 116 -12.44 -16.11 8.39
N SER A 117 -11.42 -16.95 8.34
CA SER A 117 -11.46 -18.34 8.81
C SER A 117 -10.84 -18.52 10.20
N THR A 118 -10.21 -17.49 10.77
CA THR A 118 -9.60 -17.55 12.10
C THR A 118 -9.43 -16.14 12.68
N SER A 119 -9.31 -16.02 13.99
CA SER A 119 -8.92 -14.76 14.62
C SER A 119 -7.41 -14.54 14.48
N GLY A 120 -7.00 -13.30 14.25
CA GLY A 120 -5.59 -12.96 14.13
C GLY A 120 -5.35 -11.49 13.87
N LYS A 121 -4.07 -11.14 13.82
CA LYS A 121 -3.61 -9.78 13.52
C LYS A 121 -2.51 -9.85 12.47
N ALA A 122 -2.47 -8.85 11.58
CA ALA A 122 -1.39 -8.71 10.62
C ALA A 122 -0.63 -7.41 10.81
N ALA A 123 0.66 -7.44 10.48
CA ALA A 123 1.49 -6.25 10.43
C ALA A 123 2.43 -6.30 9.23
N PHE A 124 2.41 -5.25 8.43
CA PHE A 124 3.27 -5.15 7.25
C PHE A 124 4.07 -3.87 7.22
N VAL A 125 5.33 -3.99 6.78
CA VAL A 125 6.10 -2.86 6.29
C VAL A 125 5.64 -2.55 4.87
N SER A 126 5.37 -1.28 4.59
CA SER A 126 4.91 -0.81 3.28
C SER A 126 5.54 0.53 2.94
N THR A 127 5.52 0.91 1.67
CA THR A 127 5.71 2.32 1.32
C THR A 127 4.57 3.16 1.86
N ASN A 128 4.83 4.42 2.15
CA ASN A 128 3.82 5.35 2.68
C ASN A 128 2.63 5.57 1.72
N SER A 129 2.78 5.22 0.44
CA SER A 129 1.70 5.29 -0.55
C SER A 129 0.43 4.56 -0.12
N ILE A 130 0.54 3.45 0.63
CA ILE A 130 -0.62 2.66 1.10
C ILE A 130 -1.59 3.46 1.99
N SER A 131 -1.10 4.51 2.62
CA SER A 131 -1.84 5.43 3.49
C SER A 131 -2.06 6.80 2.86
N GLN A 132 -1.85 6.95 1.56
CA GLN A 132 -1.92 8.22 0.86
C GLN A 132 -2.64 8.12 -0.50
N GLY A 133 -3.10 9.26 -1.01
CA GLY A 133 -3.64 9.41 -2.35
C GLY A 133 -4.73 8.40 -2.72
N GLU A 134 -4.64 7.83 -3.91
CA GLU A 134 -5.65 6.89 -4.43
C GLU A 134 -5.63 5.51 -3.75
N GLN A 135 -4.54 5.13 -3.08
CA GLN A 135 -4.46 3.83 -2.43
C GLN A 135 -5.47 3.71 -1.29
N VAL A 136 -5.67 4.79 -0.54
CA VAL A 136 -6.59 4.81 0.60
C VAL A 136 -8.03 4.49 0.17
N PRO A 137 -8.67 5.23 -0.75
CA PRO A 137 -10.05 4.93 -1.14
C PRO A 137 -10.22 3.64 -1.95
N LEU A 138 -9.14 3.01 -2.42
CA LEU A 138 -9.21 1.76 -3.17
C LEU A 138 -9.06 0.52 -2.29
N LEU A 139 -8.17 0.54 -1.30
CA LEU A 139 -7.88 -0.61 -0.44
C LEU A 139 -8.69 -0.61 0.86
N TRP A 140 -8.65 0.51 1.59
CA TRP A 140 -9.15 0.55 2.96
C TRP A 140 -10.65 0.35 3.13
N PRO A 141 -11.54 0.77 2.20
CA PRO A 141 -12.95 0.41 2.28
C PRO A 141 -13.17 -1.11 2.38
N LEU A 142 -12.43 -1.89 1.58
CA LEU A 142 -12.54 -3.35 1.59
C LEU A 142 -12.19 -3.96 2.96
N LEU A 143 -11.16 -3.43 3.62
CA LEU A 143 -10.73 -3.88 4.93
C LEU A 143 -11.71 -3.45 6.03
N LEU A 144 -12.17 -2.19 5.99
CA LEU A 144 -13.11 -1.63 6.95
C LEU A 144 -14.49 -2.33 6.87
N GLU A 145 -14.98 -2.62 5.67
CA GLU A 145 -16.25 -3.36 5.45
C GLU A 145 -16.18 -4.78 5.99
N MET A 146 -15.00 -5.40 5.96
CA MET A 146 -14.73 -6.70 6.58
C MET A 146 -14.56 -6.62 8.11
N GLY A 147 -14.68 -5.43 8.71
CA GLY A 147 -14.55 -5.20 10.15
C GLY A 147 -13.12 -5.05 10.66
N TYR A 148 -12.13 -4.89 9.76
CA TYR A 148 -10.74 -4.65 10.17
C TYR A 148 -10.50 -3.19 10.52
N SER A 149 -9.61 -2.96 11.47
CA SER A 149 -9.16 -1.63 11.88
C SER A 149 -7.67 -1.63 12.16
N ILE A 150 -7.04 -0.45 12.14
CA ILE A 150 -5.63 -0.29 12.46
C ILE A 150 -5.47 -0.27 13.97
N GLY A 151 -4.67 -1.19 14.50
CA GLY A 151 -4.38 -1.29 15.94
C GLY A 151 -3.15 -0.50 16.35
N PHE A 152 -2.16 -0.47 15.48
CA PHE A 152 -0.98 0.40 15.64
C PHE A 152 -0.42 0.77 14.28
N CYS A 153 0.31 1.86 14.22
CA CYS A 153 1.12 2.18 13.06
C CYS A 153 2.42 2.87 13.48
N HIS A 154 3.44 2.70 12.65
CA HIS A 154 4.59 3.57 12.62
C HIS A 154 4.43 4.50 11.42
N THR A 155 4.45 5.80 11.64
CA THR A 155 4.34 6.79 10.56
C THR A 155 5.57 6.77 9.66
N SER A 156 5.57 7.58 8.63
CA SER A 156 6.62 7.57 7.62
C SER A 156 8.03 7.79 8.20
N PHE A 157 8.92 6.86 7.92
CA PHE A 157 10.34 6.96 8.28
C PHE A 157 11.23 6.44 7.15
N SER A 158 12.48 6.87 7.13
CA SER A 158 13.46 6.41 6.16
C SER A 158 13.89 4.99 6.46
N TRP A 159 13.68 4.07 5.51
CA TRP A 159 14.17 2.70 5.62
C TRP A 159 15.67 2.68 5.31
N SER A 160 16.49 2.45 6.31
CA SER A 160 17.92 2.20 6.13
C SER A 160 18.22 0.72 6.32
N ASN A 161 18.84 0.10 5.34
CA ASN A 161 19.44 -1.22 5.48
C ASN A 161 20.97 -1.10 5.40
N LEU A 162 21.68 -2.08 5.92
CA LEU A 162 23.15 -2.11 5.90
C LEU A 162 23.75 -2.36 4.50
N ALA A 163 22.93 -2.38 3.45
CA ALA A 163 23.38 -2.57 2.08
C ALA A 163 24.00 -1.29 1.51
N SER A 164 25.10 -1.44 0.76
CA SER A 164 25.92 -0.35 0.22
C SER A 164 25.25 0.52 -0.86
N ARG A 165 24.00 0.24 -1.24
CA ARG A 165 23.16 1.04 -2.14
C ARG A 165 21.80 1.27 -1.51
N ASN A 166 21.74 2.22 -0.58
CA ASN A 166 20.48 2.65 0.01
C ASN A 166 19.69 3.48 -1.00
N ALA A 167 18.69 2.89 -1.63
CA ALA A 167 17.59 3.68 -2.14
C ALA A 167 16.80 4.13 -0.89
N GLY A 168 16.84 5.41 -0.55
CA GLY A 168 16.09 5.98 0.58
C GLY A 168 14.59 5.83 0.35
N VAL A 169 14.05 4.67 0.72
CA VAL A 169 12.62 4.40 0.61
C VAL A 169 11.94 4.85 1.90
N ILE A 170 10.93 5.68 1.79
CA ILE A 170 10.10 6.05 2.91
C ILE A 170 9.04 4.98 3.12
N VAL A 171 9.03 4.39 4.30
CA VAL A 171 8.12 3.30 4.66
C VAL A 171 7.24 3.66 5.86
N VAL A 172 6.20 2.89 6.03
CA VAL A 172 5.32 2.84 7.19
C VAL A 172 5.22 1.41 7.70
N VAL A 173 4.89 1.22 8.97
CA VAL A 173 4.48 -0.09 9.49
C VAL A 173 3.02 0.02 9.91
N ILE A 174 2.19 -0.93 9.49
CA ILE A 174 0.77 -0.92 9.79
C ILE A 174 0.36 -2.28 10.35
N GLY A 175 -0.10 -2.27 11.60
CA GLY A 175 -0.69 -3.43 12.25
C GLY A 175 -2.21 -3.31 12.26
N PHE A 176 -2.92 -4.32 11.77
CA PHE A 176 -4.38 -4.32 11.67
C PHE A 176 -4.99 -5.67 12.07
N GLY A 177 -6.24 -5.62 12.47
CA GLY A 177 -7.01 -6.77 12.91
C GLY A 177 -8.47 -6.39 13.11
N ARG A 178 -9.32 -7.35 13.50
CA ARG A 178 -10.73 -7.08 13.80
C ARG A 178 -10.94 -6.53 15.20
N GLU A 179 -10.22 -7.06 16.17
CA GLU A 179 -10.43 -6.74 17.57
C GLU A 179 -9.16 -6.15 18.19
N PHE A 180 -9.30 -4.95 18.71
CA PHE A 180 -8.29 -4.31 19.55
C PHE A 180 -8.97 -3.81 20.81
N SER A 181 -8.60 -4.40 21.95
CA SER A 181 -9.02 -3.93 23.25
C SER A 181 -8.14 -2.75 23.68
N GLY A 182 -8.77 -1.62 24.01
CA GLY A 182 -8.06 -0.47 24.55
C GLY A 182 -7.62 0.56 23.52
N LYS A 183 -6.59 1.32 23.88
CA LYS A 183 -6.03 2.37 23.04
C LYS A 183 -5.12 1.80 21.97
N ARG A 184 -4.95 2.56 20.91
CA ARG A 184 -4.11 2.25 19.76
C ARG A 184 -2.88 3.14 19.77
N ASN A 185 -1.78 2.66 19.22
CA ASN A 185 -0.50 3.35 19.27
C ASN A 185 -0.07 3.86 17.92
N ILE A 186 0.24 5.15 17.83
CA ILE A 186 0.93 5.77 16.71
C ILE A 186 2.37 6.02 17.15
N TYR A 187 3.31 5.46 16.40
CA TYR A 187 4.74 5.64 16.58
C TYR A 187 5.25 6.63 15.53
N ASP A 188 5.90 7.69 15.97
CA ASP A 188 6.53 8.70 15.13
C ASP A 188 8.04 8.69 15.41
N THR A 189 8.87 8.66 14.35
CA THR A 189 10.33 8.82 14.47
C THR A 189 10.72 10.21 14.00
N ASP A 190 11.47 10.93 14.81
CA ASP A 190 12.02 12.24 14.45
C ASP A 190 13.31 12.13 13.60
N ASP A 191 13.85 13.28 13.18
CA ASP A 191 15.07 13.35 12.37
C ASP A 191 16.32 12.84 13.10
N ASN A 192 16.29 12.75 14.42
CA ASN A 192 17.38 12.22 15.25
C ASN A 192 17.28 10.71 15.42
N GLY A 193 16.16 10.10 15.01
CA GLY A 193 15.87 8.67 15.18
C GLY A 193 15.16 8.35 16.51
N ASP A 194 14.77 9.34 17.29
CA ASP A 194 14.02 9.14 18.53
C ASP A 194 12.56 8.80 18.22
N VAL A 195 12.03 7.77 18.89
CA VAL A 195 10.67 7.30 18.69
C VAL A 195 9.76 7.84 19.76
N THR A 196 8.72 8.55 19.35
CA THR A 196 7.62 8.98 20.22
C THR A 196 6.39 8.10 20.01
N VAL A 197 5.62 7.86 21.07
CA VAL A 197 4.41 7.03 21.04
C VAL A 197 3.22 7.86 21.49
N ARG A 198 2.17 7.88 20.67
CA ARG A 198 0.90 8.52 21.01
C ARG A 198 -0.21 7.47 21.14
N GLU A 199 -0.87 7.44 22.28
CA GLU A 199 -2.06 6.62 22.48
C GLU A 199 -3.32 7.36 21.98
N VAL A 200 -4.10 6.69 21.13
CA VAL A 200 -5.29 7.25 20.50
C VAL A 200 -6.46 6.26 20.55
N SER A 201 -7.68 6.77 20.41
CA SER A 201 -8.89 5.92 20.37
C SER A 201 -9.07 5.21 19.03
N ASN A 202 -8.69 5.84 17.92
CA ASN A 202 -8.76 5.29 16.59
C ASN A 202 -7.62 5.81 15.71
N ILE A 203 -7.13 4.95 14.83
CA ILE A 203 -6.17 5.30 13.77
C ILE A 203 -6.89 5.12 12.44
N ASN A 204 -7.00 6.19 11.67
CA ASN A 204 -7.63 6.13 10.36
C ASN A 204 -6.66 5.66 9.27
N PRO A 205 -7.12 5.35 8.06
CA PRO A 205 -6.28 4.89 6.95
C PRO A 205 -5.16 5.84 6.51
N TYR A 206 -5.20 7.11 6.91
CA TYR A 206 -4.12 8.08 6.66
C TYR A 206 -3.06 8.09 7.78
N LEU A 207 -3.13 7.12 8.70
CA LEU A 207 -2.25 6.94 9.87
C LEU A 207 -2.26 8.13 10.83
N VAL A 208 -3.39 8.78 10.96
CA VAL A 208 -3.62 9.85 11.93
C VAL A 208 -4.76 9.49 12.90
N ALA A 209 -4.74 10.10 14.06
CA ALA A 209 -5.80 9.96 15.06
C ALA A 209 -7.10 10.59 14.53
N GLY A 210 -8.20 9.87 14.61
CA GLY A 210 -9.53 10.35 14.23
C GLY A 210 -10.38 9.28 13.56
N ASP A 211 -11.58 9.68 13.15
CA ASP A 211 -12.54 8.80 12.51
C ASP A 211 -12.05 8.30 11.13
N ASN A 212 -12.60 7.18 10.67
CA ASN A 212 -12.28 6.59 9.37
C ASN A 212 -12.92 7.38 8.22
N VAL A 213 -12.43 8.58 7.97
CA VAL A 213 -12.83 9.40 6.82
C VAL A 213 -12.01 8.99 5.61
N LEU A 214 -12.68 8.70 4.50
CA LEU A 214 -12.05 8.30 3.24
C LEU A 214 -12.29 9.39 2.19
N VAL A 215 -11.22 9.98 1.70
CA VAL A 215 -11.29 10.98 0.63
C VAL A 215 -11.33 10.27 -0.71
N GLN A 216 -12.46 10.37 -1.40
CA GLN A 216 -12.62 9.81 -2.74
C GLN A 216 -12.30 10.84 -3.82
N ALA A 217 -11.78 10.37 -4.95
CA ALA A 217 -11.61 11.21 -6.13
C ALA A 217 -12.98 11.64 -6.66
N VAL A 218 -13.18 12.92 -6.83
CA VAL A 218 -14.42 13.50 -7.38
C VAL A 218 -14.11 14.02 -8.78
N SER A 219 -14.93 13.67 -9.76
CA SER A 219 -14.81 14.12 -11.15
C SER A 219 -15.60 15.40 -11.42
N GLY A 220 -15.54 16.38 -10.52
CA GLY A 220 -16.28 17.62 -10.68
C GLY A 220 -15.75 18.71 -9.76
N GLN A 221 -16.24 19.92 -9.95
CA GLN A 221 -15.93 21.03 -9.09
C GLN A 221 -16.55 20.82 -7.71
N LEU A 222 -15.77 20.99 -6.64
CA LEU A 222 -16.28 21.02 -5.28
C LEU A 222 -17.05 22.33 -4.98
N HIS A 223 -16.79 23.39 -5.79
CA HIS A 223 -17.42 24.69 -5.68
C HIS A 223 -17.65 25.32 -7.06
N ASP A 224 -18.83 25.87 -7.29
CA ASP A 224 -19.21 26.52 -8.55
C ASP A 224 -18.35 27.75 -8.92
N LYS A 225 -17.61 28.28 -7.97
CA LYS A 225 -16.82 29.52 -8.14
C LYS A 225 -15.36 29.32 -8.56
N TRP A 226 -14.79 28.14 -8.40
CA TRP A 226 -13.35 27.91 -8.63
C TRP A 226 -13.14 26.68 -9.51
N LEU A 227 -12.85 26.92 -10.77
CA LEU A 227 -12.48 25.88 -11.71
C LEU A 227 -10.98 25.56 -11.54
N MET A 228 -10.67 24.37 -11.10
CA MET A 228 -9.30 23.86 -11.10
C MET A 228 -9.07 23.04 -12.37
N LEU A 229 -8.28 23.58 -13.28
CA LEU A 229 -7.89 22.91 -14.51
C LEU A 229 -6.55 22.21 -14.32
N LYS A 230 -6.44 21.01 -14.90
CA LYS A 230 -5.14 20.35 -15.01
C LYS A 230 -4.29 21.15 -16.00
N GLY A 231 -3.10 21.57 -15.58
CA GLY A 231 -2.13 22.23 -16.46
C GLY A 231 -1.63 21.27 -17.56
N ASN A 232 -1.02 21.85 -18.58
CA ASN A 232 -0.35 21.08 -19.62
C ASN A 232 0.89 20.40 -19.06
N GLN A 233 1.05 19.13 -19.37
CA GLN A 233 2.23 18.35 -19.01
C GLN A 233 2.80 17.74 -20.29
N PRO A 234 4.02 18.11 -20.71
CA PRO A 234 4.68 17.47 -21.85
C PRO A 234 4.89 15.98 -21.52
N THR A 235 4.41 15.11 -22.37
CA THR A 235 4.54 13.64 -22.23
C THR A 235 5.34 13.01 -23.37
N ASP A 236 6.07 13.83 -24.08
CA ASP A 236 6.83 13.54 -25.31
C ASP A 236 8.29 13.16 -25.05
N GLY A 237 8.68 12.90 -23.79
CA GLY A 237 10.06 12.65 -23.40
C GLY A 237 10.92 13.92 -23.28
N GLY A 238 10.30 15.11 -23.29
CA GLY A 238 10.98 16.39 -23.12
C GLY A 238 11.39 17.06 -24.46
N HIS A 239 11.04 16.45 -25.60
CA HIS A 239 11.43 16.97 -26.94
C HIS A 239 10.76 18.29 -27.30
N LEU A 240 9.59 18.59 -26.72
CA LEU A 240 8.89 19.86 -26.92
C LEU A 240 9.32 20.96 -25.92
N CYS A 241 10.16 20.62 -24.95
CA CYS A 241 10.65 21.61 -23.99
C CYS A 241 11.99 22.18 -24.46
N LEU A 242 12.01 23.49 -24.72
CA LEU A 242 13.17 24.20 -25.26
C LEU A 242 13.81 25.07 -24.18
N ALA A 243 15.14 25.04 -24.09
CA ALA A 243 15.91 26.04 -23.40
C ALA A 243 15.93 27.37 -24.19
N PRO A 244 16.29 28.52 -23.59
CA PRO A 244 16.31 29.81 -24.29
C PRO A 244 17.16 29.83 -25.56
N ASP A 245 18.33 29.20 -25.52
CA ASP A 245 19.25 29.08 -26.64
C ASP A 245 18.71 28.18 -27.75
N GLU A 246 18.07 27.08 -27.41
CA GLU A 246 17.42 26.17 -28.36
C GLU A 246 16.24 26.87 -29.05
N ARG A 247 15.43 27.62 -28.31
CA ARG A 247 14.38 28.45 -28.86
C ARG A 247 14.93 29.46 -29.88
N ASP A 248 16.00 30.17 -29.50
CA ASP A 248 16.58 31.21 -30.34
C ASP A 248 17.22 30.62 -31.61
N MET A 249 17.76 29.41 -31.56
CA MET A 249 18.24 28.66 -32.72
C MET A 249 17.06 28.28 -33.63
N LEU A 250 16.01 27.71 -33.08
CA LEU A 250 14.83 27.32 -33.83
C LEU A 250 14.17 28.52 -34.54
N LEU A 251 14.08 29.68 -33.87
CA LEU A 251 13.51 30.89 -34.47
C LEU A 251 14.38 31.51 -35.57
N LYS A 252 15.69 31.26 -35.55
CA LYS A 252 16.56 31.64 -36.67
C LYS A 252 16.35 30.78 -37.92
N GLU A 253 16.09 29.47 -37.72
CA GLU A 253 15.85 28.53 -38.79
C GLU A 253 14.41 28.63 -39.32
N SER A 254 13.44 28.86 -38.44
CA SER A 254 12.01 28.88 -38.75
C SER A 254 11.32 30.00 -37.95
N PRO A 255 11.36 31.25 -38.45
CA PRO A 255 10.77 32.41 -37.77
C PRO A 255 9.26 32.27 -37.52
N GLU A 256 8.55 31.55 -38.39
CA GLU A 256 7.12 31.24 -38.27
C GLU A 256 6.77 30.42 -37.03
N ALA A 257 7.74 29.72 -36.44
CA ALA A 257 7.53 28.91 -35.23
C ALA A 257 7.24 29.79 -33.99
N GLU A 258 7.52 31.10 -34.03
CA GLU A 258 7.27 32.02 -32.91
C GLU A 258 5.81 32.00 -32.44
N ALA A 259 4.87 31.88 -33.38
CA ALA A 259 3.45 31.83 -33.08
C ALA A 259 3.01 30.59 -32.25
N TYR A 260 3.83 29.57 -32.21
CA TYR A 260 3.52 28.30 -31.53
C TYR A 260 4.35 28.06 -30.27
N ILE A 261 5.41 28.82 -30.05
CA ILE A 261 6.31 28.66 -28.91
C ILE A 261 5.85 29.56 -27.76
N MET A 262 5.40 28.94 -26.68
CA MET A 262 4.94 29.66 -25.50
C MET A 262 5.91 29.44 -24.32
N ARG A 263 5.89 30.38 -23.38
CA ARG A 263 6.65 30.22 -22.13
C ARG A 263 6.07 29.04 -21.34
N TYR A 264 6.91 28.09 -21.01
CA TYR A 264 6.56 26.97 -20.12
C TYR A 264 6.80 27.38 -18.68
N VAL A 265 5.78 27.21 -17.81
CA VAL A 265 5.86 27.54 -16.39
C VAL A 265 5.46 26.33 -15.57
N GLY A 266 6.43 25.61 -15.08
CA GLY A 266 6.27 24.53 -14.10
C GLY A 266 6.79 24.97 -12.73
N SER A 267 6.92 24.01 -11.81
CA SER A 267 7.41 24.29 -10.45
C SER A 267 8.85 24.82 -10.41
N GLN A 268 9.72 24.33 -11.26
CA GLN A 268 11.14 24.76 -11.32
C GLN A 268 11.24 26.20 -11.84
N GLU A 269 10.50 26.52 -12.90
CA GLU A 269 10.45 27.85 -13.49
C GLU A 269 9.89 28.86 -12.49
N LEU A 270 8.86 28.46 -11.72
CA LEU A 270 8.24 29.35 -10.73
C LEU A 270 9.15 29.55 -9.49
N ILE A 271 9.78 28.49 -8.99
CA ILE A 271 10.55 28.52 -7.74
C ILE A 271 11.98 29.04 -7.98
N ARG A 272 12.62 28.60 -9.08
CA ARG A 272 14.02 28.92 -9.38
C ARG A 272 14.22 30.03 -10.38
N GLY A 273 13.14 30.53 -11.01
CA GLY A 273 13.22 31.53 -12.04
C GLY A 273 13.82 31.06 -13.37
N GLU A 274 13.86 29.76 -13.58
CA GLU A 274 14.34 29.18 -14.84
C GLU A 274 13.44 29.56 -16.00
N GLN A 275 13.99 29.65 -17.21
CA GLN A 275 13.22 29.96 -18.40
C GLN A 275 13.23 28.74 -19.32
N ARG A 276 12.04 28.26 -19.64
CA ARG A 276 11.80 27.22 -20.65
C ARG A 276 10.61 27.58 -21.52
N TYR A 277 10.58 26.98 -22.68
CA TYR A 277 9.54 27.21 -23.69
C TYR A 277 8.99 25.86 -24.15
N CYS A 278 7.78 25.87 -24.66
CA CYS A 278 7.12 24.67 -25.19
C CYS A 278 6.18 25.06 -26.34
#